data_979d0b74c43bde94534d116b0555e7de
#
_entry.id   979d0b74c43bde94534d116b0555e7de
#
_cell.length_a   1.000
_cell.length_b   1.000
_cell.length_c   1.000
_cell.angle_alpha   90.00
_cell.angle_beta   90.00
_cell.angle_gamma   90.00
#
_symmetry.space_group_name_H-M   'P 1'
#
loop_
_entity.id
_entity.type
_entity.pdbx_description
1 polymer ?
#
loop_
_entity_poly.entity_id
_entity_poly.type
_entity_poly.pdbx_seq_one_letter_code
_entity_poly.pdbx_strand_id
1 'polypeptide(L)'
;TRSDRPSKTVPFYSSKLAGRRTIGADNAKTGVLMPMTCASRYLCRNELFNSYRMPAYMEQAARFVGALPAEMRDVLRVRPFAPDYGWGVSARLRSRFPELKIEAWQVPFKKSLNGCRLLVCDHPSTVLAEALALDKPSVLFWDPDIHQMRETAKPLYDKLHSAGILFYDPAEAAAAVARI
;
A
#
# COMPACT_ATOMS: atom_id res chain seq x y z
N THR A 1 -23.61 -19.45 -29.47
CA THR A 1 -22.17 -19.68 -29.73
C THR A 1 -21.44 -18.38 -29.49
N ARG A 2 -20.75 -18.23 -28.34
CA ARG A 2 -19.82 -17.15 -28.08
C ARG A 2 -18.65 -17.28 -29.06
N SER A 3 -18.39 -16.25 -29.84
CA SER A 3 -17.25 -16.25 -30.76
C SER A 3 -15.96 -16.22 -29.95
N ASP A 4 -15.14 -17.26 -30.05
CA ASP A 4 -13.78 -17.37 -29.51
C ASP A 4 -12.80 -16.44 -30.26
N ARG A 5 -13.14 -15.17 -30.42
CA ARG A 5 -12.13 -14.20 -30.89
C ARG A 5 -11.20 -13.91 -29.73
N PRO A 6 -9.87 -14.13 -29.90
CA PRO A 6 -8.91 -13.76 -28.87
C PRO A 6 -9.04 -12.26 -28.58
N SER A 7 -9.33 -11.91 -27.33
CA SER A 7 -9.40 -10.53 -26.91
C SER A 7 -8.00 -9.92 -27.05
N LYS A 8 -7.87 -8.94 -27.93
CA LYS A 8 -6.62 -8.19 -28.08
C LYS A 8 -6.49 -7.25 -26.90
N THR A 9 -5.53 -7.53 -26.01
CA THR A 9 -5.19 -6.61 -24.93
C THR A 9 -4.48 -5.40 -25.52
N VAL A 10 -5.08 -4.22 -25.39
CA VAL A 10 -4.45 -2.95 -25.76
C VAL A 10 -4.13 -2.17 -24.48
N PRO A 11 -2.97 -1.48 -24.42
CA PRO A 11 -2.66 -0.61 -23.30
C PRO A 11 -3.76 0.45 -23.15
N PHE A 12 -4.37 0.56 -21.98
CA PHE A 12 -5.33 1.61 -21.69
C PHE A 12 -4.62 2.81 -21.08
N TYR A 13 -4.78 3.95 -21.71
CA TYR A 13 -4.20 5.20 -21.26
C TYR A 13 -4.95 5.72 -20.02
N SER A 14 -4.29 5.77 -18.87
CA SER A 14 -4.87 6.35 -17.68
C SER A 14 -4.68 7.86 -17.65
N SER A 15 -5.77 8.61 -17.82
CA SER A 15 -5.74 10.08 -17.71
C SER A 15 -5.24 10.56 -16.35
N LYS A 16 -5.45 9.76 -15.28
CA LYS A 16 -4.97 10.06 -13.94
C LYS A 16 -3.44 10.00 -13.83
N LEU A 17 -2.80 9.12 -14.61
CA LEU A 17 -1.34 8.91 -14.59
C LEU A 17 -0.65 9.67 -15.72
N ALA A 18 -1.38 10.09 -16.72
CA ALA A 18 -0.85 10.81 -17.88
C ALA A 18 -0.25 12.15 -17.50
N GLY A 19 0.90 12.47 -18.09
CA GLY A 19 1.57 13.77 -17.93
C GLY A 19 2.12 14.02 -16.52
N ARG A 20 2.18 13.03 -15.64
CA ARG A 20 2.83 13.17 -14.34
C ARG A 20 4.34 13.18 -14.52
N ARG A 21 4.99 14.16 -13.89
CA ARG A 21 6.45 14.18 -13.80
C ARG A 21 6.90 13.15 -12.79
N THR A 22 7.97 12.42 -13.11
CA THR A 22 8.67 11.52 -12.19
C THR A 22 9.08 12.29 -10.94
N ILE A 23 8.78 11.76 -9.77
CA ILE A 23 9.18 12.37 -8.49
C ILE A 23 10.58 11.86 -8.09
N GLY A 24 10.87 10.59 -8.41
CA GLY A 24 12.15 9.95 -8.09
C GLY A 24 12.44 9.86 -6.60
N ALA A 25 13.67 9.48 -6.29
CA ALA A 25 14.21 9.51 -4.94
C ALA A 25 14.64 10.93 -4.58
N ASP A 26 14.23 11.41 -3.42
CA ASP A 26 14.67 12.68 -2.85
C ASP A 26 15.28 12.42 -1.48
N ASN A 27 16.60 12.36 -1.45
CA ASN A 27 17.37 12.04 -0.24
C ASN A 27 17.30 13.12 0.85
N ALA A 28 16.83 14.33 0.51
CA ALA A 28 16.58 15.38 1.50
C ALA A 28 15.32 15.12 2.34
N LYS A 29 14.46 14.20 1.91
CA LYS A 29 13.24 13.79 2.63
C LYS A 29 13.51 12.55 3.46
N THR A 30 12.99 12.52 4.67
CA THR A 30 13.16 11.39 5.61
C THR A 30 11.86 10.62 5.86
N GLY A 31 10.70 11.21 5.52
CA GLY A 31 9.40 10.65 5.85
C GLY A 31 9.06 9.36 5.10
N VAL A 32 8.45 8.44 5.79
CA VAL A 32 7.83 7.22 5.25
C VAL A 32 6.31 7.38 5.27
N LEU A 33 5.63 7.08 4.17
CA LEU A 33 4.17 7.14 4.07
C LEU A 33 3.61 5.75 3.85
N MET A 34 2.68 5.34 4.69
CA MET A 34 1.95 4.07 4.57
C MET A 34 0.45 4.34 4.43
N PRO A 35 -0.08 4.42 3.21
CA PRO A 35 -1.52 4.44 3.00
C PRO A 35 -2.10 3.05 3.22
N MET A 36 -3.18 3.00 4.00
CA MET A 36 -3.94 1.79 4.27
C MET A 36 -5.27 1.79 3.52
N THR A 37 -5.82 0.60 3.31
CA THR A 37 -7.19 0.43 2.81
C THR A 37 -8.15 0.06 3.93
N CYS A 38 -9.44 -0.02 3.62
CA CYS A 38 -10.48 -0.45 4.54
C CYS A 38 -11.59 -1.15 3.75
N ALA A 39 -11.95 -2.35 4.15
CA ALA A 39 -13.10 -3.05 3.59
C ALA A 39 -14.40 -2.56 4.23
N SER A 40 -15.48 -2.39 3.46
CA SER A 40 -16.79 -2.14 4.03
C SER A 40 -17.26 -3.35 4.85
N ARG A 41 -18.17 -3.12 5.81
CA ARG A 41 -18.71 -4.24 6.60
C ARG A 41 -19.62 -5.16 5.80
N TYR A 42 -20.15 -4.67 4.72
CA TYR A 42 -21.04 -5.41 3.83
C TYR A 42 -20.29 -5.77 2.54
N LEU A 43 -20.51 -6.96 2.03
CA LEU A 43 -19.92 -7.42 0.78
C LEU A 43 -20.21 -6.44 -0.35
N CYS A 44 -19.17 -5.76 -0.81
CA CYS A 44 -19.19 -4.93 -2.00
C CYS A 44 -18.36 -5.59 -3.09
N ARG A 45 -18.88 -5.68 -4.32
CA ARG A 45 -18.22 -6.41 -5.42
C ARG A 45 -16.91 -5.80 -5.89
N ASN A 46 -16.61 -4.57 -5.49
CA ASN A 46 -15.45 -3.81 -5.96
C ASN A 46 -14.41 -3.57 -4.88
N GLU A 47 -14.40 -4.34 -3.79
CA GLU A 47 -13.42 -4.21 -2.73
C GLU A 47 -12.18 -5.05 -3.00
N LEU A 48 -11.06 -4.62 -2.43
CA LEU A 48 -9.76 -5.29 -2.59
C LEU A 48 -9.73 -6.65 -1.89
N PHE A 49 -10.54 -6.82 -0.83
CA PHE A 49 -10.70 -8.07 -0.10
C PHE A 49 -12.03 -8.09 0.69
N ASN A 50 -12.44 -9.26 1.10
CA ASN A 50 -13.68 -9.44 1.85
C ASN A 50 -13.56 -8.91 3.28
N SER A 51 -14.64 -8.33 3.81
CA SER A 51 -14.71 -7.71 5.14
C SER A 51 -14.26 -8.61 6.28
N TYR A 52 -14.54 -9.92 6.23
CA TYR A 52 -14.11 -10.86 7.27
C TYR A 52 -12.57 -11.00 7.37
N ARG A 53 -11.83 -10.57 6.39
CA ARG A 53 -10.36 -10.53 6.40
C ARG A 53 -9.78 -9.25 6.99
N MET A 54 -10.61 -8.26 7.29
CA MET A 54 -10.16 -6.98 7.84
C MET A 54 -9.36 -7.12 9.16
N PRO A 55 -9.71 -8.02 10.10
CA PRO A 55 -8.89 -8.23 11.30
C PRO A 55 -7.49 -8.76 10.96
N ALA A 56 -7.37 -9.70 10.03
CA ALA A 56 -6.08 -10.23 9.58
C ALA A 56 -5.24 -9.15 8.88
N TYR A 57 -5.86 -8.36 8.01
CA TYR A 57 -5.21 -7.22 7.37
C TYR A 57 -4.67 -6.20 8.39
N MET A 58 -5.48 -5.82 9.39
CA MET A 58 -5.03 -4.91 10.45
C MET A 58 -3.87 -5.50 11.27
N GLU A 59 -3.87 -6.81 11.51
CA GLU A 59 -2.77 -7.47 12.22
C GLU A 59 -1.48 -7.47 11.37
N GLN A 60 -1.56 -7.66 10.06
CA GLN A 60 -0.41 -7.52 9.16
C GLN A 60 0.20 -6.11 9.24
N ALA A 61 -0.63 -5.08 9.18
CA ALA A 61 -0.18 -3.70 9.33
C ALA A 61 0.45 -3.44 10.71
N ALA A 62 -0.13 -3.97 11.78
CA ALA A 62 0.41 -3.84 13.13
C ALA A 62 1.73 -4.61 13.31
N ARG A 63 1.90 -5.79 12.71
CA ARG A 63 3.16 -6.53 12.70
C ARG A 63 4.25 -5.75 11.98
N PHE A 64 3.93 -5.14 10.83
CA PHE A 64 4.87 -4.26 10.12
C PHE A 64 5.35 -3.11 11.01
N VAL A 65 4.42 -2.34 11.58
CA VAL A 65 4.74 -1.20 12.46
C VAL A 65 5.56 -1.65 13.68
N GLY A 66 5.17 -2.76 14.30
CA GLY A 66 5.87 -3.31 15.47
C GLY A 66 7.28 -3.80 15.19
N ALA A 67 7.54 -4.27 13.96
CA ALA A 67 8.87 -4.73 13.54
C ALA A 67 9.81 -3.59 13.11
N LEU A 68 9.30 -2.39 12.88
CA LEU A 68 10.14 -1.23 12.57
C LEU A 68 10.99 -0.80 13.77
N PRO A 69 12.25 -0.41 13.60
CA PRO A 69 13.03 0.29 14.60
C PRO A 69 12.33 1.59 15.06
N ALA A 70 12.63 2.05 16.27
CA ALA A 70 11.98 3.23 16.87
C ALA A 70 12.16 4.48 15.99
N GLU A 71 13.37 4.73 15.50
CA GLU A 71 13.69 5.85 14.61
C GLU A 71 12.91 5.82 13.30
N MET A 72 12.58 4.64 12.78
CA MET A 72 11.76 4.51 11.57
C MET A 72 10.27 4.72 11.87
N ARG A 73 9.80 4.31 13.06
CA ARG A 73 8.43 4.63 13.51
C ARG A 73 8.21 6.13 13.68
N ASP A 74 9.24 6.85 14.15
CA ASP A 74 9.18 8.31 14.33
C ASP A 74 8.98 9.08 13.03
N VAL A 75 9.43 8.54 11.90
CA VAL A 75 9.26 9.17 10.57
C VAL A 75 8.12 8.55 9.76
N LEU A 76 7.53 7.46 10.24
CA LEU A 76 6.38 6.81 9.62
C LEU A 76 5.09 7.63 9.82
N ARG A 77 4.39 7.90 8.75
CA ARG A 77 3.03 8.43 8.76
C ARG A 77 2.09 7.38 8.16
N VAL A 78 1.18 6.89 8.97
CA VAL A 78 0.13 5.99 8.49
C VAL A 78 -1.08 6.82 8.06
N ARG A 79 -1.61 6.54 6.88
CA ARG A 79 -2.77 7.20 6.31
C ARG A 79 -3.91 6.20 6.13
N PRO A 80 -4.80 6.05 7.11
CA PRO A 80 -5.98 5.19 7.00
C PRO A 80 -6.91 5.66 5.90
N PHE A 81 -7.69 4.74 5.32
CA PHE A 81 -8.71 5.06 4.34
C PHE A 81 -9.83 5.90 4.97
N ALA A 82 -10.41 6.85 4.20
CA ALA A 82 -11.34 7.83 4.77
C ALA A 82 -12.62 7.23 5.34
N PRO A 83 -13.38 6.37 4.67
CA PRO A 83 -14.46 5.67 5.34
C PRO A 83 -13.90 4.55 6.22
N ASP A 84 -13.93 4.73 7.54
CA ASP A 84 -13.47 3.70 8.48
C ASP A 84 -14.44 2.50 8.57
N TYR A 85 -15.68 2.66 8.10
CA TYR A 85 -16.74 1.65 8.16
C TYR A 85 -16.96 1.02 9.55
N GLY A 86 -16.52 1.71 10.62
CA GLY A 86 -16.64 1.26 12.01
C GLY A 86 -15.60 0.24 12.44
N TRP A 87 -14.51 0.04 11.70
CA TRP A 87 -13.40 -0.82 12.11
C TRP A 87 -12.52 -0.20 13.19
N GLY A 88 -12.52 1.12 13.32
CA GLY A 88 -11.72 1.84 14.30
C GLY A 88 -10.22 1.75 14.01
N VAL A 89 -9.82 1.72 12.72
CA VAL A 89 -8.42 1.50 12.30
C VAL A 89 -7.45 2.43 13.01
N SER A 90 -7.73 3.74 12.99
CA SER A 90 -6.87 4.73 13.66
C SER A 90 -6.80 4.54 15.18
N ALA A 91 -7.93 4.24 15.83
CA ALA A 91 -7.98 4.04 17.27
C ALA A 91 -7.21 2.79 17.70
N ARG A 92 -7.35 1.69 16.95
CA ARG A 92 -6.63 0.43 17.23
C ARG A 92 -5.13 0.58 17.03
N LEU A 93 -4.70 1.28 15.98
CA LEU A 93 -3.27 1.55 15.77
C LEU A 93 -2.69 2.41 16.90
N ARG A 94 -3.38 3.49 17.31
CA ARG A 94 -2.92 4.34 18.43
C ARG A 94 -2.92 3.61 19.76
N SER A 95 -3.87 2.70 20.00
CA SER A 95 -3.89 1.89 21.21
C SER A 95 -2.67 0.99 21.34
N ARG A 96 -2.17 0.47 20.20
CA ARG A 96 -1.00 -0.42 20.16
C ARG A 96 0.33 0.34 20.02
N PHE A 97 0.30 1.50 19.33
CA PHE A 97 1.45 2.37 19.04
C PHE A 97 1.05 3.83 19.29
N PRO A 98 1.09 4.30 20.55
CA PRO A 98 0.62 5.65 20.90
C PRO A 98 1.38 6.78 20.19
N GLU A 99 2.65 6.55 19.89
CA GLU A 99 3.55 7.50 19.20
C GLU A 99 3.30 7.60 17.70
N LEU A 100 2.54 6.66 17.11
CA LEU A 100 2.37 6.56 15.66
C LEU A 100 1.66 7.78 15.07
N LYS A 101 2.26 8.39 14.07
CA LYS A 101 1.69 9.53 13.36
C LYS A 101 0.61 9.07 12.39
N ILE A 102 -0.64 9.39 12.70
CA ILE A 102 -1.79 9.14 11.81
C ILE A 102 -2.08 10.40 11.01
N GLU A 103 -1.95 10.29 9.69
CA GLU A 103 -2.21 11.40 8.79
C GLU A 103 -3.72 11.62 8.61
N ALA A 104 -4.16 12.87 8.67
CA ALA A 104 -5.54 13.23 8.43
C ALA A 104 -5.89 13.09 6.95
N TRP A 105 -7.07 12.56 6.66
CA TRP A 105 -7.54 12.34 5.29
C TRP A 105 -7.66 13.63 4.46
N GLN A 106 -7.93 14.76 5.10
CA GLN A 106 -8.05 16.07 4.47
C GLN A 106 -6.77 16.54 3.77
N VAL A 107 -5.61 16.00 4.17
CA VAL A 107 -4.35 16.28 3.46
C VAL A 107 -4.45 15.66 2.06
N PRO A 108 -4.26 16.41 0.96
CA PRO A 108 -4.27 15.84 -0.37
C PRO A 108 -3.21 14.74 -0.53
N PHE A 109 -3.59 13.58 -1.04
CA PHE A 109 -2.67 12.42 -1.15
C PHE A 109 -1.39 12.76 -1.93
N LYS A 110 -1.52 13.54 -3.02
CA LYS A 110 -0.37 14.00 -3.79
C LYS A 110 0.63 14.80 -2.94
N LYS A 111 0.14 15.63 -1.99
CA LYS A 111 1.00 16.38 -1.08
C LYS A 111 1.76 15.44 -0.14
N SER A 112 1.06 14.44 0.40
CA SER A 112 1.66 13.42 1.27
C SER A 112 2.71 12.58 0.53
N LEU A 113 2.39 12.14 -0.68
CA LEU A 113 3.28 11.35 -1.53
C LEU A 113 4.52 12.13 -1.95
N ASN A 114 4.36 13.41 -2.31
CA ASN A 114 5.49 14.29 -2.64
C ASN A 114 6.36 14.60 -1.41
N GLY A 115 5.76 14.62 -0.23
CA GLY A 115 6.44 14.95 1.03
C GLY A 115 7.16 13.79 1.70
N CYS A 116 7.04 12.54 1.20
CA CYS A 116 7.77 11.40 1.75
C CYS A 116 8.96 11.01 0.88
N ARG A 117 9.97 10.39 1.50
CA ARG A 117 11.09 9.75 0.81
C ARG A 117 10.66 8.39 0.25
N LEU A 118 9.98 7.60 1.06
CA LEU A 118 9.62 6.21 0.79
C LEU A 118 8.10 6.03 0.93
N LEU A 119 7.52 5.26 0.02
CA LEU A 119 6.15 4.77 0.13
C LEU A 119 6.16 3.31 0.57
N VAL A 120 5.33 2.98 1.54
CA VAL A 120 5.04 1.59 1.93
C VAL A 120 3.61 1.27 1.51
N CYS A 121 3.43 0.25 0.66
CA CYS A 121 2.10 -0.20 0.26
C CYS A 121 1.79 -1.56 0.90
N ASP A 122 0.74 -1.63 1.68
CA ASP A 122 0.27 -2.84 2.36
C ASP A 122 -0.85 -3.57 1.59
N HIS A 123 -1.12 -3.14 0.36
CA HIS A 123 -2.15 -3.72 -0.50
C HIS A 123 -1.95 -3.35 -1.98
N PRO A 124 -2.36 -4.22 -2.93
CA PRO A 124 -2.28 -3.94 -4.37
C PRO A 124 -3.42 -3.02 -4.82
N SER A 125 -3.18 -1.72 -4.90
CA SER A 125 -4.20 -0.72 -5.26
C SER A 125 -3.71 0.32 -6.26
N THR A 126 -4.55 1.31 -6.53
CA THR A 126 -4.19 2.46 -7.38
C THR A 126 -3.01 3.26 -6.83
N VAL A 127 -2.78 3.23 -5.52
CA VAL A 127 -1.64 3.87 -4.86
C VAL A 127 -0.32 3.28 -5.37
N LEU A 128 -0.25 1.94 -5.51
CA LEU A 128 0.91 1.27 -6.10
C LEU A 128 1.14 1.72 -7.55
N ALA A 129 0.07 1.73 -8.36
CA ALA A 129 0.18 2.18 -9.76
C ALA A 129 0.64 3.64 -9.86
N GLU A 130 0.16 4.51 -8.97
CA GLU A 130 0.61 5.91 -8.89
C GLU A 130 2.09 6.01 -8.49
N ALA A 131 2.54 5.22 -7.53
CA ALA A 131 3.92 5.21 -7.08
C ALA A 131 4.88 4.77 -8.19
N LEU A 132 4.56 3.67 -8.88
CA LEU A 132 5.35 3.17 -10.00
C LEU A 132 5.39 4.16 -11.17
N ALA A 133 4.26 4.80 -11.50
CA ALA A 133 4.21 5.80 -12.57
C ALA A 133 5.00 7.09 -12.25
N LEU A 134 5.23 7.36 -10.97
CA LEU A 134 6.00 8.51 -10.50
C LEU A 134 7.46 8.17 -10.18
N ASP A 135 7.86 6.93 -10.38
CA ASP A 135 9.17 6.41 -9.99
C ASP A 135 9.47 6.66 -8.51
N LYS A 136 8.45 6.50 -7.66
CA LYS A 136 8.57 6.71 -6.22
C LYS A 136 9.19 5.48 -5.56
N PRO A 137 10.28 5.62 -4.81
CA PRO A 137 10.81 4.52 -4.02
C PRO A 137 9.73 3.90 -3.14
N SER A 138 9.56 2.58 -3.24
CA SER A 138 8.46 1.88 -2.61
C SER A 138 8.89 0.52 -2.06
N VAL A 139 8.36 0.18 -0.89
CA VAL A 139 8.37 -1.18 -0.33
C VAL A 139 6.93 -1.65 -0.27
N LEU A 140 6.68 -2.87 -0.71
CA LEU A 140 5.37 -3.47 -0.79
C LEU A 140 5.30 -4.67 0.14
N PHE A 141 4.18 -4.83 0.84
CA PHE A 141 3.92 -6.09 1.54
C PHE A 141 2.43 -6.38 1.61
N TRP A 142 2.07 -7.62 1.50
CA TRP A 142 0.71 -8.12 1.77
C TRP A 142 0.68 -9.64 1.83
N ASP A 143 -0.31 -10.16 2.53
CA ASP A 143 -0.61 -11.57 2.57
C ASP A 143 -1.38 -11.98 1.30
N PRO A 144 -0.88 -12.93 0.49
CA PRO A 144 -1.56 -13.42 -0.71
C PRO A 144 -2.94 -14.04 -0.42
N ASP A 145 -3.16 -14.55 0.79
CA ASP A 145 -4.46 -15.08 1.20
C ASP A 145 -5.49 -13.97 1.43
N ILE A 146 -5.04 -12.78 1.81
CA ILE A 146 -5.91 -11.60 1.96
C ILE A 146 -6.14 -10.97 0.58
N HIS A 147 -5.07 -10.75 -0.17
CA HIS A 147 -5.08 -10.08 -1.46
C HIS A 147 -4.80 -11.08 -2.59
N GLN A 148 -5.84 -11.79 -3.01
CA GLN A 148 -5.73 -12.74 -4.10
C GLN A 148 -5.43 -12.04 -5.42
N MET A 149 -4.42 -12.53 -6.12
CA MET A 149 -4.00 -11.99 -7.41
C MET A 149 -4.42 -12.90 -8.56
N ARG A 150 -4.73 -12.31 -9.70
CA ARG A 150 -4.99 -13.07 -10.92
C ARG A 150 -3.69 -13.72 -11.41
N GLU A 151 -3.78 -14.92 -11.95
CA GLU A 151 -2.66 -15.65 -12.53
C GLU A 151 -1.89 -14.82 -13.57
N THR A 152 -2.60 -14.01 -14.36
CA THR A 152 -1.99 -13.13 -15.37
C THR A 152 -1.13 -12.01 -14.78
N ALA A 153 -1.33 -11.66 -13.51
CA ALA A 153 -0.53 -10.63 -12.82
C ALA A 153 0.66 -11.22 -12.06
N LYS A 154 0.64 -12.52 -11.77
CA LYS A 154 1.65 -13.22 -11.00
C LYS A 154 3.08 -12.98 -11.48
N PRO A 155 3.41 -13.05 -12.80
CA PRO A 155 4.78 -12.81 -13.25
C PRO A 155 5.33 -11.42 -12.91
N LEU A 156 4.46 -10.40 -12.80
CA LEU A 156 4.87 -9.06 -12.37
C LEU A 156 5.22 -9.06 -10.87
N TYR A 157 4.39 -9.67 -10.05
CA TYR A 157 4.60 -9.72 -8.61
C TYR A 157 5.78 -10.59 -8.23
N ASP A 158 6.02 -11.70 -8.94
CA ASP A 158 7.21 -12.53 -8.77
C ASP A 158 8.50 -11.73 -9.07
N LYS A 159 8.49 -10.87 -10.09
CA LYS A 159 9.61 -9.95 -10.38
C LYS A 159 9.83 -8.94 -9.26
N LEU A 160 8.75 -8.35 -8.72
CA LEU A 160 8.85 -7.40 -7.62
C LEU A 160 9.37 -8.08 -6.34
N HIS A 161 8.94 -9.31 -6.08
CA HIS A 161 9.42 -10.09 -4.95
C HIS A 161 10.90 -10.46 -5.11
N SER A 162 11.30 -10.97 -6.29
CA SER A 162 12.70 -11.30 -6.58
C SER A 162 13.63 -10.08 -6.54
N ALA A 163 13.10 -8.89 -6.83
CA ALA A 163 13.83 -7.63 -6.73
C ALA A 163 13.91 -7.05 -5.30
N GLY A 164 13.34 -7.72 -4.29
CA GLY A 164 13.30 -7.22 -2.91
C GLY A 164 12.43 -5.97 -2.72
N ILE A 165 11.43 -5.79 -3.58
CA ILE A 165 10.47 -4.68 -3.50
C ILE A 165 9.17 -5.13 -2.84
N LEU A 166 8.70 -6.36 -3.13
CA LEU A 166 7.52 -6.97 -2.54
C LEU A 166 7.91 -8.04 -1.53
N PHE A 167 7.25 -8.04 -0.38
CA PHE A 167 7.41 -9.02 0.69
C PHE A 167 6.05 -9.62 1.06
N TYR A 168 6.05 -10.88 1.46
CA TYR A 168 4.84 -11.56 1.97
C TYR A 168 4.82 -11.65 3.50
N ASP A 169 5.95 -11.37 4.15
CA ASP A 169 6.02 -11.18 5.59
C ASP A 169 6.23 -9.71 5.95
N PRO A 170 5.39 -9.14 6.84
CA PRO A 170 5.50 -7.75 7.25
C PRO A 170 6.81 -7.40 7.97
N ALA A 171 7.42 -8.36 8.69
CA ALA A 171 8.67 -8.12 9.40
C ALA A 171 9.86 -8.03 8.42
N GLU A 172 9.85 -8.83 7.35
CA GLU A 172 10.83 -8.72 6.27
C GLU A 172 10.73 -7.37 5.54
N ALA A 173 9.50 -6.91 5.28
CA ALA A 173 9.25 -5.58 4.71
C ALA A 173 9.76 -4.47 5.64
N ALA A 174 9.52 -4.57 6.94
CA ALA A 174 10.02 -3.62 7.93
C ALA A 174 11.55 -3.59 7.96
N ALA A 175 12.21 -4.76 7.90
CA ALA A 175 13.66 -4.86 7.81
C ALA A 175 14.20 -4.25 6.51
N ALA A 176 13.47 -4.36 5.39
CA ALA A 176 13.84 -3.70 4.14
C ALA A 176 13.74 -2.18 4.25
N VAL A 177 12.67 -1.65 4.85
CA VAL A 177 12.49 -0.20 5.10
C VAL A 177 13.60 0.35 5.98
N ALA A 178 14.03 -0.39 6.99
CA ALA A 178 15.09 0.04 7.91
C ALA A 178 16.48 0.14 7.24
N ARG A 179 16.69 -0.49 6.08
CA ARG A 179 17.96 -0.42 5.32
C ARG A 179 18.03 0.71 4.31
N ILE A 180 16.92 1.37 4.02
CA ILE A 180 16.81 2.48 3.06
C ILE A 180 17.05 3.83 3.75
#